data_50a7527ddb501286fe687585415cac1d
#
_entry.id   50a7527ddb501286fe687585415cac1d
#
_cell.length_a   1.000
_cell.length_b   1.000
_cell.length_c   1.000
_cell.angle_alpha   90.00
_cell.angle_beta   90.00
_cell.angle_gamma   90.00
#
_symmetry.space_group_name_H-M   'P 1'
#
loop_
_entity.id
_entity.type
_entity.pdbx_description
1 polymer ?
#
loop_
_entity_poly.entity_id
_entity_poly.type
_entity_poly.pdbx_seq_one_letter_code
_entity_poly.pdbx_strand_id
1 'polypeptide(L)'
;MIVVKVGGSEGINYEAVAKDAASLWKSGQKLILVHGGSSETNKIAEALGHPPQFLTHPGGLTSRLTDRKTLEIFEMVYCGLVNKRIVELLQKEGVNAVGLSGLDGRIFEGKRKDAVKYIENGKIKIHRGDYTGSVEKVNTALLTLLLEAGYLPVLTPPAVSYQGEAINTDGDTAAALLATAFKAEALLLLSNIPGLLANFPDESSLIREIPAARVGDPQYMSVAQGRMKKKVLGAVEAVQGG
;
A
#
# COMPACT_ATOMS: atom_id res chain seq x y z
N MET A 1 13.70 13.17 4.27
CA MET A 1 12.28 12.92 3.98
C MET A 1 11.94 11.47 4.31
N ILE A 2 10.73 11.21 4.81
CA ILE A 2 10.24 9.85 5.10
C ILE A 2 9.00 9.52 4.27
N VAL A 3 8.82 8.23 3.96
CA VAL A 3 7.59 7.70 3.39
C VAL A 3 6.85 6.90 4.46
N VAL A 4 5.59 7.23 4.69
CA VAL A 4 4.75 6.54 5.68
C VAL A 4 3.66 5.78 4.96
N LYS A 5 3.65 4.47 5.06
CA LYS A 5 2.58 3.63 4.50
C LYS A 5 1.64 3.15 5.61
N VAL A 6 0.39 3.46 5.47
CA VAL A 6 -0.68 3.06 6.41
C VAL A 6 -1.50 1.92 5.82
N GLY A 7 -1.64 0.83 6.56
CA GLY A 7 -2.45 -0.31 6.15
C GLY A 7 -3.92 0.07 5.91
N GLY A 8 -4.65 -0.79 5.19
CA GLY A 8 -6.09 -0.63 4.96
C GLY A 8 -6.91 -1.72 5.65
N SER A 9 -6.34 -2.44 6.60
CA SER A 9 -7.03 -3.46 7.40
C SER A 9 -7.93 -2.82 8.44
N GLU A 10 -8.85 -3.57 8.98
CA GLU A 10 -9.65 -3.16 10.13
C GLU A 10 -8.76 -2.86 11.35
N GLY A 11 -9.18 -1.92 12.20
CA GLY A 11 -8.44 -1.53 13.40
C GLY A 11 -7.34 -0.49 13.20
N ILE A 12 -7.14 0.04 12.00
CA ILE A 12 -6.22 1.16 11.77
C ILE A 12 -6.83 2.45 12.35
N ASN A 13 -6.08 3.12 13.23
CA ASN A 13 -6.47 4.40 13.81
C ASN A 13 -5.93 5.56 12.97
N TYR A 14 -6.73 6.00 11.97
CA TYR A 14 -6.33 7.11 11.09
C TYR A 14 -6.19 8.46 11.82
N GLU A 15 -6.91 8.66 12.94
CA GLU A 15 -6.76 9.89 13.74
C GLU A 15 -5.39 9.97 14.41
N ALA A 16 -4.93 8.86 15.01
CA ALA A 16 -3.59 8.80 15.58
C ALA A 16 -2.52 9.01 14.51
N VAL A 17 -2.65 8.35 13.36
CA VAL A 17 -1.72 8.53 12.23
C VAL A 17 -1.68 9.98 11.76
N ALA A 18 -2.83 10.65 11.65
CA ALA A 18 -2.89 12.04 11.22
C ALA A 18 -2.22 12.99 12.23
N LYS A 19 -2.41 12.77 13.53
CA LYS A 19 -1.74 13.53 14.59
C LYS A 19 -0.22 13.38 14.56
N ASP A 20 0.26 12.14 14.44
CA ASP A 20 1.71 11.86 14.37
C ASP A 20 2.34 12.45 13.11
N ALA A 21 1.69 12.26 11.95
CA ALA A 21 2.12 12.82 10.67
C ALA A 21 2.14 14.36 10.72
N ALA A 22 1.12 14.98 11.32
CA ALA A 22 1.06 16.43 11.50
C ALA A 22 2.17 16.95 12.41
N SER A 23 2.48 16.24 13.50
CA SER A 23 3.57 16.58 14.40
C SER A 23 4.92 16.56 13.68
N LEU A 24 5.20 15.50 12.92
CA LEU A 24 6.42 15.39 12.11
C LEU A 24 6.49 16.49 11.04
N TRP A 25 5.38 16.75 10.33
CA TRP A 25 5.35 17.80 9.31
C TRP A 25 5.63 19.18 9.89
N LYS A 26 5.01 19.53 11.02
CA LYS A 26 5.21 20.81 11.72
C LYS A 26 6.62 20.97 12.29
N SER A 27 7.31 19.87 12.59
CA SER A 27 8.73 19.92 12.99
C SER A 27 9.70 20.12 11.83
N GLY A 28 9.19 20.25 10.59
CA GLY A 28 10.00 20.44 9.37
C GLY A 28 10.38 19.16 8.66
N GLN A 29 9.94 17.98 9.15
CA GLN A 29 10.19 16.70 8.50
C GLN A 29 9.27 16.57 7.27
N LYS A 30 9.84 16.60 6.08
CA LYS A 30 9.07 16.29 4.86
C LYS A 30 8.66 14.83 4.86
N LEU A 31 7.40 14.56 4.58
CA LEU A 31 6.86 13.21 4.47
C LEU A 31 5.82 13.09 3.34
N ILE A 32 5.68 11.88 2.82
CA ILE A 32 4.61 11.46 1.92
C ILE A 32 3.86 10.32 2.60
N LEU A 33 2.53 10.39 2.62
CA LEU A 33 1.66 9.39 3.20
C LEU A 33 1.09 8.51 2.09
N VAL A 34 1.21 7.18 2.21
CA VAL A 34 0.59 6.20 1.31
C VAL A 34 -0.38 5.35 2.12
N HIS A 35 -1.64 5.24 1.70
CA HIS A 35 -2.61 4.47 2.45
C HIS A 35 -3.24 3.33 1.65
N GLY A 36 -3.81 2.36 2.37
CA GLY A 36 -4.68 1.34 1.84
C GLY A 36 -6.15 1.63 2.17
N GLY A 37 -7.05 0.67 1.86
CA GLY A 37 -8.48 0.80 2.12
C GLY A 37 -9.21 -0.54 1.99
N SER A 38 -8.51 -1.66 2.14
CA SER A 38 -9.05 -2.99 1.82
C SER A 38 -10.26 -3.39 2.67
N SER A 39 -10.32 -3.00 3.94
CA SER A 39 -11.47 -3.29 4.81
C SER A 39 -12.71 -2.53 4.36
N GLU A 40 -12.58 -1.22 4.15
CA GLU A 40 -13.70 -0.39 3.68
C GLU A 40 -14.16 -0.81 2.28
N THR A 41 -13.22 -1.20 1.40
CA THR A 41 -13.57 -1.72 0.06
C THR A 41 -14.42 -2.98 0.17
N ASN A 42 -14.11 -3.91 1.09
CA ASN A 42 -14.92 -5.10 1.29
C ASN A 42 -16.33 -4.73 1.73
N LYS A 43 -16.46 -3.88 2.76
CA LYS A 43 -17.77 -3.45 3.30
C LYS A 43 -18.64 -2.78 2.22
N ILE A 44 -18.06 -1.87 1.44
CA ILE A 44 -18.78 -1.17 0.38
C ILE A 44 -19.13 -2.11 -0.78
N ALA A 45 -18.24 -2.99 -1.18
CA ALA A 45 -18.48 -3.97 -2.22
C ALA A 45 -19.65 -4.92 -1.86
N GLU A 46 -19.68 -5.41 -0.62
CA GLU A 46 -20.81 -6.20 -0.10
C GLU A 46 -22.11 -5.42 -0.12
N ALA A 47 -22.11 -4.17 0.38
CA ALA A 47 -23.27 -3.31 0.39
C ALA A 47 -23.81 -2.99 -1.03
N LEU A 48 -22.93 -2.95 -2.03
CA LEU A 48 -23.30 -2.76 -3.44
C LEU A 48 -23.68 -4.06 -4.16
N GLY A 49 -23.79 -5.18 -3.45
CA GLY A 49 -24.16 -6.48 -4.02
C GLY A 49 -23.06 -7.09 -4.91
N HIS A 50 -21.83 -6.65 -4.76
CA HIS A 50 -20.65 -7.17 -5.49
C HIS A 50 -19.56 -7.63 -4.49
N PRO A 51 -19.80 -8.72 -3.73
CA PRO A 51 -18.91 -9.15 -2.66
C PRO A 51 -17.51 -9.47 -3.19
N PRO A 52 -16.46 -9.15 -2.42
CA PRO A 52 -15.08 -9.34 -2.86
C PRO A 52 -14.74 -10.82 -3.02
N GLN A 53 -14.06 -11.15 -4.10
CA GLN A 53 -13.50 -12.46 -4.35
C GLN A 53 -11.97 -12.42 -4.25
N PHE A 54 -11.37 -13.50 -3.77
CA PHE A 54 -9.92 -13.59 -3.60
C PHE A 54 -9.37 -14.82 -4.29
N LEU A 55 -8.24 -14.65 -4.99
CA LEU A 55 -7.52 -15.71 -5.66
C LEU A 55 -6.27 -16.08 -4.83
N THR A 56 -6.10 -17.37 -4.57
CA THR A 56 -4.87 -17.89 -3.95
C THR A 56 -3.88 -18.31 -5.04
N HIS A 57 -2.72 -17.68 -5.05
CA HIS A 57 -1.66 -17.97 -6.02
C HIS A 57 -0.87 -19.23 -5.64
N PRO A 58 -0.17 -19.88 -6.58
CA PRO A 58 0.67 -21.04 -6.31
C PRO A 58 1.73 -20.81 -5.22
N GLY A 59 2.18 -19.57 -5.00
CA GLY A 59 3.09 -19.18 -3.91
C GLY A 59 2.42 -18.94 -2.55
N GLY A 60 1.12 -19.28 -2.40
CA GLY A 60 0.37 -19.14 -1.13
C GLY A 60 -0.10 -17.71 -0.84
N LEU A 61 0.29 -16.71 -1.63
CA LEU A 61 -0.21 -15.35 -1.50
C LEU A 61 -1.62 -15.23 -2.07
N THR A 62 -2.43 -14.35 -1.49
CA THR A 62 -3.76 -14.04 -2.00
C THR A 62 -3.81 -12.64 -2.61
N SER A 63 -4.60 -12.47 -3.66
CA SER A 63 -4.96 -11.17 -4.22
C SER A 63 -6.46 -11.08 -4.44
N ARG A 64 -7.00 -9.87 -4.45
CA ARG A 64 -8.40 -9.62 -4.81
C ARG A 64 -8.55 -9.88 -6.31
N LEU A 65 -9.53 -10.69 -6.69
CA LEU A 65 -10.00 -10.74 -8.07
C LEU A 65 -10.55 -9.36 -8.44
N THR A 66 -9.94 -8.72 -9.41
CA THR A 66 -10.26 -7.34 -9.76
C THR A 66 -10.80 -7.28 -11.18
N ASP A 67 -12.10 -7.57 -11.35
CA ASP A 67 -12.83 -7.25 -12.56
C ASP A 67 -13.08 -5.72 -12.65
N ARG A 68 -13.66 -5.25 -13.75
CA ARG A 68 -13.88 -3.80 -13.95
C ARG A 68 -14.77 -3.21 -12.84
N LYS A 69 -15.81 -3.90 -12.42
CA LYS A 69 -16.72 -3.43 -11.36
C LYS A 69 -16.01 -3.37 -10.00
N THR A 70 -15.22 -4.38 -9.69
CA THR A 70 -14.37 -4.38 -8.47
C THR A 70 -13.38 -3.23 -8.50
N LEU A 71 -12.76 -2.93 -9.65
CA LEU A 71 -11.83 -1.80 -9.79
C LEU A 71 -12.55 -0.46 -9.54
N GLU A 72 -13.73 -0.25 -10.09
CA GLU A 72 -14.53 0.97 -9.87
C GLU A 72 -14.88 1.16 -8.39
N ILE A 73 -15.30 0.11 -7.70
CA ILE A 73 -15.57 0.14 -6.26
C ILE A 73 -14.30 0.45 -5.48
N PHE A 74 -13.19 -0.17 -5.87
CA PHE A 74 -11.87 0.08 -5.30
C PHE A 74 -11.47 1.56 -5.44
N GLU A 75 -11.62 2.15 -6.63
CA GLU A 75 -11.33 3.57 -6.88
C GLU A 75 -12.22 4.47 -6.04
N MET A 76 -13.53 4.25 -5.98
CA MET A 76 -14.46 5.04 -5.16
C MET A 76 -14.03 5.03 -3.69
N VAL A 77 -13.66 3.88 -3.15
CA VAL A 77 -13.31 3.74 -1.74
C VAL A 77 -11.91 4.28 -1.45
N TYR A 78 -10.92 3.91 -2.24
CA TYR A 78 -9.54 4.33 -2.00
C TYR A 78 -9.35 5.82 -2.27
N CYS A 79 -9.73 6.30 -3.45
CA CYS A 79 -9.48 7.68 -3.85
C CYS A 79 -10.49 8.68 -3.25
N GLY A 80 -11.73 8.24 -3.05
CA GLY A 80 -12.78 9.06 -2.48
C GLY A 80 -12.85 8.93 -0.95
N LEU A 81 -13.40 7.82 -0.46
CA LEU A 81 -13.77 7.68 0.95
C LEU A 81 -12.56 7.74 1.90
N VAL A 82 -11.59 6.85 1.73
CA VAL A 82 -10.47 6.72 2.68
C VAL A 82 -9.47 7.84 2.50
N ASN A 83 -9.11 8.17 1.26
CA ASN A 83 -8.17 9.25 0.97
C ASN A 83 -8.67 10.59 1.53
N LYS A 84 -9.93 10.96 1.27
CA LYS A 84 -10.48 12.24 1.72
C LYS A 84 -10.69 12.28 3.24
N ARG A 85 -11.00 11.16 3.88
CA ARG A 85 -11.02 11.08 5.35
C ARG A 85 -9.65 11.38 5.96
N ILE A 86 -8.57 10.82 5.41
CA ILE A 86 -7.21 11.09 5.88
C ILE A 86 -6.82 12.56 5.65
N VAL A 87 -7.14 13.10 4.47
CA VAL A 87 -6.90 14.52 4.16
C VAL A 87 -7.66 15.43 5.14
N GLU A 88 -8.94 15.15 5.40
CA GLU A 88 -9.76 15.90 6.37
C GLU A 88 -9.13 15.88 7.78
N LEU A 89 -8.66 14.72 8.24
CA LEU A 89 -7.98 14.59 9.53
C LEU A 89 -6.69 15.42 9.60
N LEU A 90 -5.89 15.42 8.54
CA LEU A 90 -4.68 16.23 8.46
C LEU A 90 -5.00 17.74 8.41
N GLN A 91 -6.03 18.14 7.66
CA GLN A 91 -6.50 19.54 7.64
C GLN A 91 -6.96 19.98 9.04
N LYS A 92 -7.69 19.12 9.77
CA LYS A 92 -8.08 19.36 11.16
C LYS A 92 -6.87 19.58 12.09
N GLU A 93 -5.77 18.91 11.83
CA GLU A 93 -4.50 19.11 12.53
C GLU A 93 -3.70 20.31 11.99
N GLY A 94 -4.24 21.11 11.07
CA GLY A 94 -3.59 22.30 10.50
C GLY A 94 -2.48 22.00 9.51
N VAL A 95 -2.52 20.83 8.86
CA VAL A 95 -1.59 20.46 7.79
C VAL A 95 -2.29 20.57 6.46
N ASN A 96 -1.72 21.33 5.53
CA ASN A 96 -2.28 21.48 4.20
C ASN A 96 -1.97 20.24 3.34
N ALA A 97 -2.84 19.24 3.40
CA ALA A 97 -2.68 17.96 2.73
C ALA A 97 -3.42 17.90 1.39
N VAL A 98 -2.82 17.23 0.40
CA VAL A 98 -3.41 16.98 -0.92
C VAL A 98 -3.52 15.48 -1.16
N GLY A 99 -4.77 15.00 -1.36
CA GLY A 99 -5.05 13.60 -1.64
C GLY A 99 -5.02 13.31 -3.14
N LEU A 100 -4.20 12.32 -3.51
CA LEU A 100 -3.97 11.85 -4.88
C LEU A 100 -3.99 10.33 -4.94
N SER A 101 -4.18 9.80 -6.13
CA SER A 101 -3.95 8.39 -6.46
C SER A 101 -2.71 8.23 -7.33
N GLY A 102 -2.27 7.02 -7.54
CA GLY A 102 -1.18 6.74 -8.47
C GLY A 102 -1.51 7.04 -9.94
N LEU A 103 -2.81 7.19 -10.29
CA LEU A 103 -3.27 7.62 -11.61
C LEU A 103 -2.92 9.07 -11.90
N ASP A 104 -3.03 9.93 -10.87
CA ASP A 104 -2.85 11.38 -11.01
C ASP A 104 -1.41 11.69 -11.43
N GLY A 105 -1.24 12.40 -12.55
CA GLY A 105 0.08 12.70 -13.08
C GLY A 105 0.95 11.48 -13.38
N ARG A 106 0.35 10.28 -13.52
CA ARG A 106 1.08 9.01 -13.69
C ARG A 106 2.10 8.77 -12.56
N ILE A 107 1.72 9.10 -11.32
CA ILE A 107 2.63 8.97 -10.16
C ILE A 107 3.11 7.53 -10.02
N PHE A 108 2.19 6.55 -10.15
CA PHE A 108 2.52 5.14 -10.21
C PHE A 108 2.17 4.57 -11.58
N GLU A 109 3.17 4.17 -12.32
CA GLU A 109 2.99 3.59 -13.65
C GLU A 109 3.58 2.18 -13.70
N GLY A 110 2.92 1.29 -14.48
CA GLY A 110 3.44 -0.05 -14.61
C GLY A 110 2.66 -0.95 -15.56
N LYS A 111 2.70 -2.25 -15.30
CA LYS A 111 2.13 -3.25 -16.18
C LYS A 111 0.87 -3.88 -15.60
N ARG A 112 -0.22 -3.89 -16.38
CA ARG A 112 -1.38 -4.75 -16.11
C ARG A 112 -1.00 -6.22 -16.35
N LYS A 113 -1.48 -7.13 -15.51
CA LYS A 113 -1.28 -8.57 -15.70
C LYS A 113 -2.27 -9.10 -16.73
N ASP A 114 -1.79 -9.71 -17.80
CA ASP A 114 -2.64 -10.31 -18.84
C ASP A 114 -3.41 -11.52 -18.31
N ALA A 115 -2.81 -12.23 -17.35
CA ALA A 115 -3.39 -13.41 -16.74
C ALA A 115 -2.87 -13.62 -15.32
N VAL A 116 -3.72 -14.11 -14.44
CA VAL A 116 -3.42 -14.44 -13.05
C VAL A 116 -3.57 -15.94 -12.84
N LYS A 117 -2.49 -16.60 -12.41
CA LYS A 117 -2.52 -18.02 -12.01
C LYS A 117 -3.05 -18.14 -10.58
N TYR A 118 -4.00 -19.02 -10.35
CA TYR A 118 -4.57 -19.28 -9.04
C TYR A 118 -4.83 -20.77 -8.81
N ILE A 119 -4.98 -21.17 -7.56
CA ILE A 119 -5.31 -22.56 -7.18
C ILE A 119 -6.80 -22.64 -6.88
N GLU A 120 -7.47 -23.60 -7.52
CA GLU A 120 -8.84 -23.97 -7.22
C GLU A 120 -8.96 -25.51 -7.22
N ASN A 121 -9.47 -26.06 -6.11
CA ASN A 121 -9.59 -27.50 -5.90
C ASN A 121 -8.27 -28.26 -6.14
N GLY A 122 -7.14 -27.69 -5.66
CA GLY A 122 -5.80 -28.26 -5.81
C GLY A 122 -5.20 -28.18 -7.22
N LYS A 123 -5.89 -27.55 -8.18
CA LYS A 123 -5.41 -27.41 -9.57
C LYS A 123 -5.08 -25.95 -9.88
N ILE A 124 -4.01 -25.74 -10.65
CA ILE A 124 -3.66 -24.40 -11.14
C ILE A 124 -4.59 -24.05 -12.30
N LYS A 125 -5.29 -22.94 -12.16
CA LYS A 125 -6.14 -22.31 -13.19
C LYS A 125 -5.58 -20.94 -13.58
N ILE A 126 -6.05 -20.43 -14.70
CA ILE A 126 -5.68 -19.10 -15.23
C ILE A 126 -6.95 -18.26 -15.34
N HIS A 127 -6.95 -17.11 -14.67
CA HIS A 127 -7.96 -16.07 -14.85
C HIS A 127 -7.41 -14.99 -15.79
N ARG A 128 -8.24 -14.56 -16.75
CA ARG A 128 -7.92 -13.48 -17.70
C ARG A 128 -8.88 -12.32 -17.51
N GLY A 129 -8.47 -11.12 -17.94
CA GLY A 129 -9.30 -9.92 -17.81
C GLY A 129 -9.27 -9.27 -16.44
N ASP A 130 -8.36 -9.70 -15.56
CA ASP A 130 -8.11 -9.07 -14.26
C ASP A 130 -7.44 -7.70 -14.44
N TYR A 131 -7.79 -6.74 -13.58
CA TYR A 131 -7.21 -5.39 -13.56
C TYR A 131 -6.14 -5.22 -12.48
N THR A 132 -5.53 -6.29 -12.02
CA THR A 132 -4.34 -6.20 -11.16
C THR A 132 -3.09 -5.92 -11.98
N GLY A 133 -2.12 -5.27 -11.37
CA GLY A 133 -0.85 -4.95 -12.01
C GLY A 133 0.29 -4.78 -11.03
N SER A 134 1.43 -4.38 -11.57
CA SER A 134 2.62 -3.99 -10.80
C SER A 134 2.96 -2.53 -11.09
N VAL A 135 3.44 -1.83 -10.07
CA VAL A 135 4.11 -0.53 -10.27
C VAL A 135 5.56 -0.82 -10.68
N GLU A 136 6.03 -0.17 -11.73
CA GLU A 136 7.39 -0.31 -12.24
C GLU A 136 8.14 1.02 -12.32
N LYS A 137 7.38 2.14 -12.34
CA LYS A 137 7.91 3.50 -12.37
C LYS A 137 7.18 4.39 -11.39
N VAL A 138 7.91 5.32 -10.80
CA VAL A 138 7.38 6.40 -9.96
C VAL A 138 7.73 7.74 -10.60
N ASN A 139 6.72 8.54 -10.92
CA ASN A 139 6.91 9.92 -11.35
C ASN A 139 6.92 10.84 -10.13
N THR A 140 8.08 11.32 -9.77
CA THR A 140 8.26 12.18 -8.59
C THR A 140 7.95 13.66 -8.84
N ALA A 141 7.82 14.10 -10.10
CA ALA A 141 7.75 15.51 -10.45
C ALA A 141 6.59 16.27 -9.75
N LEU A 142 5.36 15.72 -9.83
CA LEU A 142 4.19 16.32 -9.18
C LEU A 142 4.35 16.33 -7.65
N LEU A 143 4.87 15.26 -7.08
CA LEU A 143 5.06 15.17 -5.63
C LEU A 143 6.13 16.13 -5.12
N THR A 144 7.22 16.30 -5.87
CA THR A 144 8.26 17.29 -5.56
C THR A 144 7.69 18.69 -5.56
N LEU A 145 6.92 19.05 -6.60
CA LEU A 145 6.24 20.35 -6.70
C LEU A 145 5.34 20.61 -5.47
N LEU A 146 4.54 19.63 -5.07
CA LEU A 146 3.66 19.75 -3.91
C LEU A 146 4.43 19.91 -2.61
N LEU A 147 5.48 19.12 -2.39
CA LEU A 147 6.34 19.20 -1.20
C LEU A 147 7.06 20.56 -1.11
N GLU A 148 7.54 21.09 -2.23
CA GLU A 148 8.19 22.41 -2.30
C GLU A 148 7.19 23.54 -2.05
N ALA A 149 5.95 23.39 -2.52
CA ALA A 149 4.87 24.34 -2.26
C ALA A 149 4.25 24.23 -0.85
N GLY A 150 4.77 23.34 0.02
CA GLY A 150 4.31 23.21 1.40
C GLY A 150 3.07 22.33 1.58
N TYR A 151 2.72 21.49 0.59
CA TYR A 151 1.65 20.52 0.71
C TYR A 151 2.17 19.14 1.15
N LEU A 152 1.40 18.45 1.99
CA LEU A 152 1.65 17.06 2.35
C LEU A 152 0.88 16.14 1.38
N PRO A 153 1.57 15.37 0.51
CA PRO A 153 0.90 14.42 -0.38
C PRO A 153 0.37 13.20 0.38
N VAL A 154 -0.90 12.86 0.14
CA VAL A 154 -1.57 11.65 0.64
C VAL A 154 -1.93 10.77 -0.55
N LEU A 155 -1.17 9.71 -0.77
CA LEU A 155 -1.28 8.85 -1.94
C LEU A 155 -2.02 7.56 -1.64
N THR A 156 -2.61 7.00 -2.69
CA THR A 156 -3.22 5.67 -2.65
C THR A 156 -3.12 4.97 -4.00
N PRO A 157 -3.08 3.63 -4.08
CA PRO A 157 -3.48 2.93 -5.30
C PRO A 157 -4.90 3.34 -5.72
N PRO A 158 -5.29 3.28 -6.96
CA PRO A 158 -4.70 2.55 -8.09
C PRO A 158 -3.48 3.22 -8.72
N ALA A 159 -2.81 2.47 -9.60
CA ALA A 159 -1.79 2.95 -10.53
C ALA A 159 -2.34 3.03 -11.96
N VAL A 160 -1.57 3.59 -12.89
CA VAL A 160 -1.88 3.59 -14.31
C VAL A 160 -1.04 2.54 -15.06
N SER A 161 -1.65 1.81 -15.98
CA SER A 161 -0.92 0.92 -16.88
C SER A 161 -0.20 1.72 -17.98
N TYR A 162 0.78 1.08 -18.66
CA TYR A 162 1.41 1.70 -19.83
C TYR A 162 0.41 2.03 -20.95
N GLN A 163 -0.74 1.34 -20.99
CA GLN A 163 -1.83 1.58 -21.94
C GLN A 163 -2.83 2.65 -21.47
N GLY A 164 -2.63 3.22 -20.27
CA GLY A 164 -3.50 4.27 -19.73
C GLY A 164 -4.71 3.75 -18.94
N GLU A 165 -4.81 2.45 -18.69
CA GLU A 165 -5.88 1.88 -17.88
C GLU A 165 -5.55 1.96 -16.39
N ALA A 166 -6.55 2.14 -15.53
CA ALA A 166 -6.38 1.99 -14.10
C ALA A 166 -6.09 0.51 -13.74
N ILE A 167 -5.19 0.29 -12.81
CA ILE A 167 -4.82 -1.04 -12.31
C ILE A 167 -4.74 -1.05 -10.79
N ASN A 168 -5.30 -2.11 -10.19
CA ASN A 168 -5.14 -2.38 -8.78
C ASN A 168 -3.72 -2.89 -8.49
N THR A 169 -3.00 -2.21 -7.62
CA THR A 169 -1.61 -2.52 -7.27
C THR A 169 -1.42 -2.66 -5.76
N ASP A 170 -0.33 -3.29 -5.36
CA ASP A 170 0.01 -3.45 -3.96
C ASP A 170 0.57 -2.14 -3.37
N GLY A 171 -0.05 -1.67 -2.28
CA GLY A 171 0.34 -0.40 -1.67
C GLY A 171 1.65 -0.46 -0.88
N ASP A 172 2.08 -1.64 -0.41
CA ASP A 172 3.37 -1.79 0.27
C ASP A 172 4.51 -1.68 -0.76
N THR A 173 4.37 -2.35 -1.91
CA THR A 173 5.29 -2.25 -3.05
C THR A 173 5.34 -0.82 -3.62
N ALA A 174 4.18 -0.18 -3.80
CA ALA A 174 4.13 1.20 -4.28
C ALA A 174 4.86 2.17 -3.34
N ALA A 175 4.70 2.00 -2.02
CA ALA A 175 5.39 2.81 -1.02
C ALA A 175 6.91 2.54 -0.99
N ALA A 176 7.34 1.30 -1.19
CA ALA A 176 8.75 0.94 -1.28
C ALA A 176 9.43 1.60 -2.49
N LEU A 177 8.80 1.49 -3.68
CA LEU A 177 9.30 2.15 -4.89
C LEU A 177 9.33 3.68 -4.76
N LEU A 178 8.32 4.25 -4.08
CA LEU A 178 8.29 5.68 -3.78
C LEU A 178 9.44 6.10 -2.86
N ALA A 179 9.72 5.33 -1.81
CA ALA A 179 10.83 5.56 -0.90
C ALA A 179 12.18 5.53 -1.63
N THR A 180 12.38 4.53 -2.47
CA THR A 180 13.56 4.41 -3.33
C THR A 180 13.68 5.60 -4.30
N ALA A 181 12.59 5.97 -5.00
CA ALA A 181 12.61 7.06 -5.99
C ALA A 181 12.98 8.42 -5.38
N PHE A 182 12.59 8.64 -4.12
CA PHE A 182 12.93 9.85 -3.37
C PHE A 182 14.20 9.72 -2.53
N LYS A 183 14.86 8.57 -2.50
CA LYS A 183 15.98 8.28 -1.57
C LYS A 183 15.60 8.66 -0.15
N ALA A 184 14.46 8.13 0.31
CA ALA A 184 13.91 8.47 1.61
C ALA A 184 14.81 7.95 2.74
N GLU A 185 14.95 8.72 3.81
CA GLU A 185 15.70 8.33 5.01
C GLU A 185 15.07 7.10 5.70
N ALA A 186 13.74 6.95 5.58
CA ALA A 186 13.02 5.83 6.15
C ALA A 186 11.71 5.56 5.40
N LEU A 187 11.33 4.28 5.35
CA LEU A 187 10.00 3.79 5.03
C LEU A 187 9.33 3.22 6.28
N LEU A 188 8.24 3.83 6.73
CA LEU A 188 7.47 3.36 7.87
C LEU A 188 6.23 2.58 7.38
N LEU A 189 6.13 1.29 7.69
CA LEU A 189 5.00 0.44 7.32
C LEU A 189 4.08 0.22 8.53
N LEU A 190 3.09 1.08 8.70
CA LEU A 190 2.15 1.02 9.82
C LEU A 190 1.06 -0.03 9.57
N SER A 191 0.76 -0.81 10.58
CA SER A 191 -0.24 -1.88 10.54
C SER A 191 -0.99 -1.97 11.88
N ASN A 192 -1.99 -2.83 11.95
CA ASN A 192 -2.77 -3.10 13.17
C ASN A 192 -2.13 -4.12 14.11
N ILE A 193 -0.86 -4.45 13.89
CA ILE A 193 -0.05 -5.32 14.76
C ILE A 193 1.32 -4.67 14.94
N PRO A 194 2.02 -4.93 16.06
CA PRO A 194 3.26 -4.22 16.43
C PRO A 194 4.42 -4.44 15.47
N GLY A 195 4.42 -5.53 14.70
CA GLY A 195 5.47 -5.83 13.74
C GLY A 195 5.52 -7.31 13.37
N LEU A 196 6.69 -7.79 12.93
CA LEU A 196 6.91 -9.23 12.70
C LEU A 196 7.08 -9.93 14.03
N LEU A 197 6.22 -10.92 14.31
CA LEU A 197 6.26 -11.73 15.53
C LEU A 197 6.87 -13.10 15.20
N ALA A 198 7.78 -13.56 16.05
CA ALA A 198 8.34 -14.92 15.93
C ALA A 198 7.27 -16.00 16.19
N ASN A 199 6.33 -15.71 17.09
CA ASN A 199 5.24 -16.61 17.48
C ASN A 199 3.90 -15.87 17.47
N PHE A 200 3.26 -15.70 16.30
CA PHE A 200 1.94 -15.04 16.23
C PHE A 200 0.88 -15.87 16.99
N PRO A 201 0.01 -15.26 17.85
CA PRO A 201 -0.19 -13.83 18.08
C PRO A 201 0.53 -13.23 19.30
N ASP A 202 1.55 -13.87 19.84
CA ASP A 202 2.29 -13.41 21.02
C ASP A 202 3.13 -12.14 20.70
N GLU A 203 2.65 -10.99 21.15
CA GLU A 203 3.31 -9.70 20.94
C GLU A 203 4.67 -9.58 21.64
N SER A 204 4.92 -10.38 22.70
CA SER A 204 6.23 -10.42 23.36
C SER A 204 7.33 -11.02 22.48
N SER A 205 6.94 -11.75 21.42
CA SER A 205 7.84 -12.34 20.44
C SER A 205 8.22 -11.39 19.29
N LEU A 206 8.05 -10.07 19.47
CA LEU A 206 8.35 -9.06 18.45
C LEU A 206 9.81 -9.11 18.01
N ILE A 207 10.04 -9.33 16.73
CA ILE A 207 11.37 -9.21 16.11
C ILE A 207 11.63 -7.71 15.84
N ARG A 208 12.47 -7.13 16.68
CA ARG A 208 12.73 -5.68 16.68
C ARG A 208 13.63 -5.23 15.54
N GLU A 209 14.52 -6.11 15.10
CA GLU A 209 15.51 -5.79 14.08
C GLU A 209 15.81 -7.00 13.21
N ILE A 210 15.90 -6.77 11.90
CA ILE A 210 16.35 -7.75 10.92
C ILE A 210 17.40 -7.06 10.05
N PRO A 211 18.68 -7.44 10.16
CA PRO A 211 19.70 -6.91 9.25
C PRO A 211 19.35 -7.21 7.79
N ALA A 212 19.46 -6.22 6.90
CA ALA A 212 19.07 -6.36 5.49
C ALA A 212 19.73 -7.57 4.79
N ALA A 213 20.98 -7.87 5.14
CA ALA A 213 21.72 -9.04 4.62
C ALA A 213 21.14 -10.38 5.08
N ARG A 214 20.34 -10.40 6.15
CA ARG A 214 19.79 -11.62 6.78
C ARG A 214 18.30 -11.82 6.59
N VAL A 215 17.65 -10.91 5.91
CA VAL A 215 16.20 -10.92 5.74
C VAL A 215 15.69 -12.18 5.00
N GLY A 216 16.52 -12.76 4.11
CA GLY A 216 16.25 -14.03 3.43
C GLY A 216 16.41 -15.28 4.30
N ASP A 217 16.94 -15.14 5.52
CA ASP A 217 17.15 -16.29 6.42
C ASP A 217 15.81 -16.99 6.72
N PRO A 218 15.80 -18.33 6.72
CA PRO A 218 14.59 -19.11 7.01
C PRO A 218 13.89 -18.73 8.32
N GLN A 219 14.65 -18.34 9.34
CA GLN A 219 14.10 -17.93 10.65
C GLN A 219 13.17 -16.71 10.59
N TYR A 220 13.37 -15.78 9.65
CA TYR A 220 12.50 -14.61 9.46
C TYR A 220 11.41 -14.88 8.42
N MET A 221 11.76 -15.55 7.32
CA MET A 221 10.81 -15.78 6.22
C MET A 221 9.76 -16.85 6.55
N SER A 222 10.07 -17.82 7.43
CA SER A 222 9.11 -18.85 7.86
C SER A 222 7.99 -18.30 8.73
N VAL A 223 8.29 -17.28 9.56
CA VAL A 223 7.31 -16.64 10.45
C VAL A 223 6.54 -15.52 9.78
N ALA A 224 7.06 -14.96 8.67
CA ALA A 224 6.40 -13.94 7.88
C ALA A 224 5.35 -14.58 6.96
N GLN A 225 4.08 -14.63 7.39
CA GLN A 225 2.99 -15.24 6.64
C GLN A 225 2.02 -14.21 6.06
N GLY A 226 1.31 -14.58 4.98
CA GLY A 226 0.23 -13.78 4.39
C GLY A 226 0.66 -12.34 4.06
N ARG A 227 -0.07 -11.37 4.60
CA ARG A 227 0.21 -9.93 4.39
C ARG A 227 1.52 -9.47 5.02
N MET A 228 1.97 -10.10 6.12
CA MET A 228 3.24 -9.76 6.75
C MET A 228 4.43 -10.11 5.84
N LYS A 229 4.35 -11.21 5.10
CA LYS A 229 5.38 -11.58 4.11
C LYS A 229 5.56 -10.48 3.05
N LYS A 230 4.46 -9.89 2.56
CA LYS A 230 4.53 -8.77 1.60
C LYS A 230 5.19 -7.53 2.21
N LYS A 231 4.88 -7.21 3.47
CA LYS A 231 5.51 -6.06 4.17
C LYS A 231 7.01 -6.24 4.35
N VAL A 232 7.43 -7.43 4.77
CA VAL A 232 8.85 -7.75 4.91
C VAL A 232 9.56 -7.64 3.56
N LEU A 233 8.99 -8.21 2.49
CA LEU A 233 9.56 -8.10 1.14
C LEU A 233 9.64 -6.64 0.65
N GLY A 234 8.56 -5.85 0.84
CA GLY A 234 8.57 -4.42 0.48
C GLY A 234 9.60 -3.61 1.27
N ALA A 235 9.78 -3.90 2.57
CA ALA A 235 10.82 -3.27 3.36
C ALA A 235 12.23 -3.60 2.84
N VAL A 236 12.45 -4.86 2.42
CA VAL A 236 13.71 -5.28 1.81
C VAL A 236 13.99 -4.57 0.50
N GLU A 237 13.00 -4.52 -0.38
CA GLU A 237 13.11 -3.81 -1.66
C GLU A 237 13.48 -2.34 -1.45
N ALA A 238 12.87 -1.68 -0.47
CA ALA A 238 13.20 -0.29 -0.13
C ALA A 238 14.64 -0.13 0.35
N VAL A 239 15.11 -1.00 1.26
CA VAL A 239 16.48 -0.92 1.80
C VAL A 239 17.54 -1.28 0.75
N GLN A 240 17.25 -2.22 -0.15
CA GLN A 240 18.18 -2.61 -1.23
C GLN A 240 18.20 -1.58 -2.37
N GLY A 241 17.13 -0.84 -2.55
CA GLY A 241 17.03 0.21 -3.56
C GLY A 241 17.69 1.54 -3.17
N GLY A 242 18.21 1.67 -1.95
CA GLY A 242 18.88 2.87 -1.40
C GLY A 242 17.98 3.70 -0.55
#